data_ee241a9b3a890b22be389104422697ac
#
_entry.id   ee241a9b3a890b22be389104422697ac
#
_cell.length_a   1.000
_cell.length_b   1.000
_cell.length_c   1.000
_cell.angle_alpha   90.00
_cell.angle_beta   90.00
_cell.angle_gamma   90.00
#
_symmetry.space_group_name_H-M   'P 1'
#
loop_
_entity.id
_entity.type
_entity.pdbx_description
1 polymer ?
#
loop_
_entity_poly.entity_id
_entity_poly.type
_entity_poly.pdbx_seq_one_letter_code
_entity_poly.pdbx_strand_id
1 'polypeptide(L)'
;VSDFKLPVEKLVTVRPGRTYYVWFIFTDEKGTEITRRAVELCPQTEQPISVPVCRELLVTEADQVTIEAGDVRYVFSPKNGQLVSAELKGKQLIKDLYPAIWRKLNQGETSGFGKENLRKAVDLTHYTSSVTAWKVEKTPTNAVIRTTVDYRVDQENRFTVTYRYSIGVDGRLNVYYQILT
;
A
#
# COMPACT_ATOMS: atom_id res chain seq x y z
N VAL A 1 -32.81 -10.56 24.00
CA VAL A 1 -31.86 -9.58 23.42
C VAL A 1 -31.92 -8.36 24.33
N SER A 2 -30.77 -7.98 24.89
CA SER A 2 -30.69 -6.81 25.75
C SER A 2 -29.97 -5.69 24.99
N ASP A 3 -30.57 -4.52 24.88
CA ASP A 3 -29.98 -3.36 24.28
C ASP A 3 -29.11 -2.63 25.34
N PHE A 4 -27.92 -2.25 24.95
CA PHE A 4 -26.98 -1.52 25.78
C PHE A 4 -26.63 -0.18 25.13
N LYS A 5 -26.81 0.92 25.87
CA LYS A 5 -26.44 2.27 25.40
C LYS A 5 -25.21 2.76 26.14
N LEU A 6 -24.17 3.07 25.37
CA LEU A 6 -22.92 3.61 25.90
C LEU A 6 -22.89 5.14 25.72
N PRO A 7 -22.82 5.94 26.79
CA PRO A 7 -22.72 7.41 26.68
C PRO A 7 -21.29 7.83 26.31
N VAL A 8 -20.94 7.69 25.03
CA VAL A 8 -19.57 7.88 24.53
C VAL A 8 -19.01 9.28 24.83
N GLU A 9 -19.83 10.31 24.69
CA GLU A 9 -19.45 11.69 24.97
C GLU A 9 -19.02 11.96 26.43
N LYS A 10 -19.44 11.10 27.36
CA LYS A 10 -19.03 11.16 28.79
C LYS A 10 -17.72 10.40 29.05
N LEU A 11 -17.33 9.52 28.15
CA LEU A 11 -16.18 8.63 28.33
C LEU A 11 -14.94 9.12 27.62
N VAL A 12 -15.10 9.79 26.47
CA VAL A 12 -13.98 10.18 25.62
C VAL A 12 -14.21 11.55 25.01
N THR A 13 -13.21 12.42 25.11
CA THR A 13 -13.16 13.64 24.30
C THR A 13 -12.59 13.29 22.92
N VAL A 14 -13.46 13.30 21.93
CA VAL A 14 -13.07 13.01 20.54
C VAL A 14 -12.15 14.09 20.00
N ARG A 15 -10.95 13.71 19.54
CA ARG A 15 -9.98 14.62 18.92
C ARG A 15 -9.93 14.35 17.41
N PRO A 16 -9.84 15.38 16.57
CA PRO A 16 -9.68 15.22 15.13
C PRO A 16 -8.46 14.36 14.77
N GLY A 17 -8.58 13.54 13.72
CA GLY A 17 -7.50 12.67 13.25
C GLY A 17 -7.20 11.46 14.13
N ARG A 18 -8.11 11.10 15.05
CA ARG A 18 -7.98 9.92 15.88
C ARG A 18 -9.17 8.99 15.69
N THR A 19 -8.91 7.70 15.54
CA THR A 19 -9.94 6.66 15.54
C THR A 19 -10.08 6.09 16.94
N TYR A 20 -11.29 5.92 17.39
CA TYR A 20 -11.63 5.40 18.71
C TYR A 20 -12.40 4.10 18.57
N TYR A 21 -12.05 3.10 19.38
CA TYR A 21 -12.70 1.81 19.41
C TYR A 21 -13.21 1.50 20.82
N VAL A 22 -14.39 0.88 20.90
CA VAL A 22 -14.83 0.14 22.10
C VAL A 22 -14.51 -1.32 21.91
N TRP A 23 -13.89 -1.89 22.90
CA TRP A 23 -13.67 -3.33 22.98
C TRP A 23 -14.71 -3.96 23.89
N PHE A 24 -15.49 -4.85 23.34
CA PHE A 24 -16.36 -5.76 24.09
C PHE A 24 -15.56 -7.02 24.38
N ILE A 25 -15.33 -7.29 25.66
CA ILE A 25 -14.61 -8.49 26.09
C ILE A 25 -15.64 -9.36 26.82
N PHE A 26 -15.84 -10.55 26.31
CA PHE A 26 -16.76 -11.53 26.86
C PHE A 26 -15.95 -12.55 27.66
N THR A 27 -16.32 -12.74 28.93
CA THR A 27 -15.65 -13.66 29.84
C THR A 27 -16.63 -14.72 30.32
N ASP A 28 -16.10 -15.89 30.72
CA ASP A 28 -16.86 -16.90 31.46
C ASP A 28 -17.06 -16.48 32.94
N GLU A 29 -17.76 -17.32 33.71
CA GLU A 29 -18.02 -17.10 35.14
C GLU A 29 -16.72 -17.03 35.98
N LYS A 30 -15.61 -17.55 35.47
CA LYS A 30 -14.29 -17.55 36.12
C LYS A 30 -13.43 -16.35 35.70
N GLY A 31 -13.96 -15.46 34.82
CA GLY A 31 -13.24 -14.31 34.31
C GLY A 31 -12.29 -14.61 33.14
N THR A 32 -12.32 -15.84 32.60
CA THR A 32 -11.51 -16.21 31.43
C THR A 32 -12.12 -15.62 30.17
N GLU A 33 -11.32 -14.95 29.37
CA GLU A 33 -11.79 -14.38 28.09
C GLU A 33 -12.21 -15.47 27.11
N ILE A 34 -13.47 -15.42 26.68
CA ILE A 34 -14.03 -16.30 25.64
C ILE A 34 -13.79 -15.69 24.25
N THR A 35 -14.09 -14.41 24.13
CA THR A 35 -13.94 -13.67 22.86
C THR A 35 -13.89 -12.17 23.10
N ARG A 36 -13.38 -11.43 22.13
CA ARG A 36 -13.43 -9.97 22.10
C ARG A 36 -13.87 -9.43 20.76
N ARG A 37 -14.49 -8.26 20.74
CA ARG A 37 -14.90 -7.57 19.53
C ARG A 37 -14.65 -6.08 19.66
N ALA A 38 -13.99 -5.50 18.67
CA ALA A 38 -13.84 -4.05 18.56
C ALA A 38 -14.98 -3.47 17.71
N VAL A 39 -15.52 -2.35 18.14
CA VAL A 39 -16.48 -1.56 17.37
C VAL A 39 -15.95 -0.12 17.30
N GLU A 40 -15.87 0.41 16.10
CA GLU A 40 -15.48 1.80 15.87
C GLU A 40 -16.60 2.74 16.34
N LEU A 41 -16.23 3.74 17.18
CA LEU A 41 -17.20 4.64 17.80
C LEU A 41 -17.56 5.83 16.93
N CYS A 42 -16.59 6.33 16.20
CA CYS A 42 -16.75 7.52 15.36
C CYS A 42 -16.05 7.27 14.03
N PRO A 43 -16.77 7.16 12.91
CA PRO A 43 -16.12 7.20 11.61
C PRO A 43 -15.37 8.54 11.48
N GLN A 44 -14.11 8.47 11.10
CA GLN A 44 -13.31 9.68 10.89
C GLN A 44 -14.00 10.52 9.82
N THR A 45 -14.34 11.74 10.19
CA THR A 45 -14.49 12.78 9.18
C THR A 45 -13.08 13.04 8.67
N GLU A 46 -12.78 12.63 7.45
CA GLU A 46 -11.50 12.91 6.81
C GLU A 46 -11.27 14.43 6.88
N GLN A 47 -10.37 14.86 7.75
CA GLN A 47 -9.93 16.23 7.67
C GLN A 47 -9.08 16.37 6.42
N PRO A 48 -9.36 17.33 5.55
CA PRO A 48 -8.52 17.59 4.41
C PRO A 48 -7.11 17.88 4.94
N ILE A 49 -6.19 16.98 4.66
CA ILE A 49 -4.78 17.19 4.98
C ILE A 49 -4.35 18.39 4.15
N SER A 50 -4.07 19.53 4.82
CA SER A 50 -3.44 20.67 4.16
C SER A 50 -2.04 20.27 3.75
N VAL A 51 -1.86 19.95 2.48
CA VAL A 51 -0.55 19.60 1.92
C VAL A 51 0.05 20.88 1.36
N PRO A 52 1.30 21.23 1.73
CA PRO A 52 1.99 22.35 1.12
C PRO A 52 2.10 22.11 -0.38
N VAL A 53 1.59 23.03 -1.18
CA VAL A 53 1.66 22.97 -2.65
C VAL A 53 2.93 23.70 -3.08
N CYS A 54 3.85 23.01 -3.74
CA CYS A 54 4.98 23.66 -4.38
C CYS A 54 4.54 24.37 -5.68
N ARG A 55 5.34 25.33 -6.16
CA ARG A 55 4.98 26.08 -7.37
C ARG A 55 5.14 25.26 -8.64
N GLU A 56 6.11 24.35 -8.64
CA GLU A 56 6.43 23.49 -9.78
C GLU A 56 7.05 22.17 -9.32
N LEU A 57 7.02 21.18 -10.20
CA LEU A 57 7.69 19.92 -10.04
C LEU A 57 9.05 19.95 -10.72
N LEU A 58 10.08 19.50 -10.02
CA LEU A 58 11.38 19.25 -10.63
C LEU A 58 11.46 17.77 -11.04
N VAL A 59 11.61 17.52 -12.34
CA VAL A 59 11.79 16.16 -12.89
C VAL A 59 13.16 16.07 -13.53
N THR A 60 13.99 15.18 -12.99
CA THR A 60 15.33 14.89 -13.51
C THR A 60 15.35 13.47 -14.05
N GLU A 61 15.74 13.33 -15.32
CA GLU A 61 15.85 12.04 -16.02
C GLU A 61 17.32 11.74 -16.28
N ALA A 62 17.80 10.66 -15.66
CA ALA A 62 19.14 10.11 -15.83
C ALA A 62 19.03 8.56 -15.82
N ASP A 63 19.98 7.83 -15.20
CA ASP A 63 19.86 6.39 -14.95
C ASP A 63 18.62 6.03 -14.11
N GLN A 64 18.18 6.97 -13.31
CA GLN A 64 16.92 6.96 -12.56
C GLN A 64 16.14 8.24 -12.86
N VAL A 65 14.82 8.18 -12.66
CA VAL A 65 13.97 9.36 -12.74
C VAL A 65 13.68 9.84 -11.32
N THR A 66 14.06 11.08 -11.05
CA THR A 66 13.79 11.74 -9.77
C THR A 66 12.70 12.79 -9.97
N ILE A 67 11.69 12.78 -9.11
CA ILE A 67 10.61 13.78 -9.07
C ILE A 67 10.59 14.42 -7.69
N GLU A 68 10.77 15.74 -7.65
CA GLU A 68 10.76 16.52 -6.41
C GLU A 68 9.56 17.46 -6.41
N ALA A 69 8.82 17.47 -5.31
CA ALA A 69 7.66 18.31 -5.06
C ALA A 69 7.79 18.93 -3.65
N GLY A 70 8.44 20.09 -3.56
CA GLY A 70 8.78 20.70 -2.28
C GLY A 70 9.67 19.80 -1.44
N ASP A 71 9.20 19.39 -0.26
CA ASP A 71 9.96 18.55 0.68
C ASP A 71 9.90 17.04 0.33
N VAL A 72 9.14 16.65 -0.68
CA VAL A 72 8.96 15.25 -1.07
C VAL A 72 9.82 14.93 -2.29
N ARG A 73 10.48 13.77 -2.25
CA ARG A 73 11.32 13.27 -3.33
C ARG A 73 10.97 11.83 -3.63
N TYR A 74 10.75 11.53 -4.91
CA TYR A 74 10.49 10.19 -5.44
C TYR A 74 11.57 9.79 -6.42
N VAL A 75 12.06 8.55 -6.31
CA VAL A 75 13.06 8.01 -7.23
C VAL A 75 12.49 6.75 -7.89
N PHE A 76 12.51 6.72 -9.21
CA PHE A 76 12.04 5.60 -10.02
C PHE A 76 13.17 5.02 -10.86
N SER A 77 13.15 3.71 -11.05
CA SER A 77 14.12 3.01 -11.88
C SER A 77 13.49 2.56 -13.20
N PRO A 78 13.96 3.06 -14.34
CA PRO A 78 13.55 2.53 -15.65
C PRO A 78 13.94 1.07 -15.87
N LYS A 79 14.96 0.56 -15.15
CA LYS A 79 15.44 -0.82 -15.29
C LYS A 79 14.48 -1.87 -14.78
N ASN A 80 13.79 -1.57 -13.68
CA ASN A 80 12.81 -2.49 -13.07
C ASN A 80 11.38 -1.96 -13.10
N GLY A 81 11.16 -0.73 -13.61
CA GLY A 81 9.85 -0.14 -13.77
C GLY A 81 9.17 0.27 -12.46
N GLN A 82 9.93 0.47 -11.39
CA GLN A 82 9.38 0.60 -10.03
C GLN A 82 9.81 1.90 -9.33
N LEU A 83 9.03 2.27 -8.32
CA LEU A 83 9.44 3.27 -7.33
C LEU A 83 10.50 2.66 -6.42
N VAL A 84 11.69 3.22 -6.42
CA VAL A 84 12.85 2.77 -5.63
C VAL A 84 12.83 3.39 -4.24
N SER A 85 12.53 4.70 -4.16
CA SER A 85 12.40 5.37 -2.87
C SER A 85 11.39 6.51 -2.90
N ALA A 86 10.79 6.76 -1.74
CA ALA A 86 10.07 7.98 -1.44
C ALA A 86 10.58 8.57 -0.13
N GLU A 87 10.86 9.86 -0.14
CA GLU A 87 11.44 10.59 0.98
C GLU A 87 10.61 11.83 1.30
N LEU A 88 10.50 12.17 2.58
CA LEU A 88 9.93 13.42 3.07
C LEU A 88 10.95 14.11 3.97
N LYS A 89 11.38 15.31 3.62
CA LYS A 89 12.40 16.10 4.36
C LYS A 89 13.68 15.29 4.60
N GLY A 90 14.12 14.51 3.60
CA GLY A 90 15.31 13.65 3.67
C GLY A 90 15.11 12.35 4.47
N LYS A 91 13.93 12.13 5.03
CA LYS A 91 13.61 10.87 5.70
C LYS A 91 12.95 9.90 4.73
N GLN A 92 13.55 8.74 4.54
CA GLN A 92 13.00 7.68 3.70
C GLN A 92 11.71 7.11 4.32
N LEU A 93 10.63 7.10 3.53
CA LEU A 93 9.31 6.56 3.90
C LEU A 93 9.03 5.23 3.23
N ILE A 94 9.47 5.09 1.97
CA ILE A 94 9.27 3.90 1.15
C ILE A 94 10.62 3.51 0.58
N LYS A 95 10.89 2.21 0.58
CA LYS A 95 12.01 1.59 -0.11
C LYS A 95 11.47 0.44 -0.95
N ASP A 96 11.78 0.45 -2.24
CA ASP A 96 11.44 -0.58 -3.22
C ASP A 96 9.96 -1.00 -3.20
N LEU A 97 9.15 -0.37 -4.06
CA LEU A 97 7.76 -0.75 -4.26
C LEU A 97 7.66 -1.83 -5.34
N TYR A 98 7.30 -3.02 -4.97
CA TYR A 98 7.17 -4.17 -5.88
C TYR A 98 5.89 -4.96 -5.56
N PRO A 99 5.36 -5.75 -6.53
CA PRO A 99 4.18 -6.58 -6.28
C PRO A 99 4.53 -7.73 -5.33
N ALA A 100 3.91 -7.73 -4.15
CA ALA A 100 4.02 -8.84 -3.20
C ALA A 100 2.83 -9.79 -3.39
N ILE A 101 3.02 -10.83 -4.22
CA ILE A 101 1.93 -11.77 -4.57
C ILE A 101 1.93 -12.97 -3.64
N TRP A 102 2.80 -12.99 -2.66
CA TRP A 102 2.94 -14.09 -1.72
C TRP A 102 2.49 -13.70 -0.31
N ARG A 103 1.90 -14.65 0.38
CA ARG A 103 1.66 -14.61 1.83
C ARG A 103 2.12 -15.91 2.48
N LYS A 104 2.50 -15.85 3.74
CA LYS A 104 2.77 -17.06 4.52
C LYS A 104 1.51 -17.92 4.58
N LEU A 105 1.65 -19.20 4.26
CA LEU A 105 0.57 -20.17 4.39
C LEU A 105 0.16 -20.34 5.85
N ASN A 106 -1.13 -20.45 6.11
CA ASN A 106 -1.62 -20.75 7.44
C ASN A 106 -1.49 -22.25 7.77
N GLN A 107 -1.72 -22.61 9.04
CA GLN A 107 -1.55 -23.99 9.49
C GLN A 107 -2.51 -24.97 8.79
N GLY A 108 -3.75 -24.56 8.48
CA GLY A 108 -4.71 -25.38 7.76
C GLY A 108 -4.26 -25.68 6.33
N GLU A 109 -3.61 -24.72 5.67
CA GLU A 109 -3.07 -24.88 4.31
C GLU A 109 -1.81 -25.77 4.29
N THR A 110 -1.05 -25.83 5.41
CA THR A 110 0.18 -26.63 5.49
C THR A 110 -0.02 -28.04 6.04
N SER A 111 -1.12 -28.32 6.74
CA SER A 111 -1.35 -29.59 7.46
C SER A 111 -2.56 -30.39 7.01
N GLY A 112 -3.36 -29.95 6.04
CA GLY A 112 -4.61 -30.58 5.65
C GLY A 112 -4.63 -31.17 4.24
N PHE A 113 -5.83 -31.45 3.74
CA PHE A 113 -6.13 -31.97 2.40
C PHE A 113 -5.53 -31.13 1.25
N GLY A 114 -5.25 -29.85 1.51
CA GLY A 114 -4.61 -28.95 0.54
C GLY A 114 -3.09 -29.10 0.39
N LYS A 115 -2.43 -29.88 1.25
CA LYS A 115 -0.97 -29.95 1.33
C LYS A 115 -0.30 -30.39 0.01
N GLU A 116 -0.91 -31.33 -0.72
CA GLU A 116 -0.36 -31.78 -2.02
C GLU A 116 -0.57 -30.74 -3.11
N ASN A 117 -1.72 -30.07 -3.12
CA ASN A 117 -2.01 -29.02 -4.10
C ASN A 117 -1.15 -27.78 -3.84
N LEU A 118 -0.89 -27.44 -2.58
CA LEU A 118 -0.05 -26.30 -2.22
C LEU A 118 1.45 -26.59 -2.36
N ARG A 119 1.88 -27.86 -2.27
CA ARG A 119 3.26 -28.26 -2.64
C ARG A 119 3.54 -28.13 -4.12
N LYS A 120 2.50 -28.18 -4.95
CA LYS A 120 2.56 -27.87 -6.39
C LYS A 120 2.31 -26.40 -6.68
N ALA A 121 1.97 -25.59 -5.66
CA ALA A 121 1.78 -24.17 -5.82
C ALA A 121 3.12 -23.53 -6.22
N VAL A 122 3.05 -22.71 -7.22
CA VAL A 122 4.19 -21.96 -7.73
C VAL A 122 4.75 -21.06 -6.64
N ASP A 123 6.05 -21.12 -6.42
CA ASP A 123 6.74 -20.21 -5.51
C ASP A 123 6.81 -18.81 -6.13
N LEU A 124 5.82 -18.00 -5.83
CA LEU A 124 5.72 -16.62 -6.31
C LEU A 124 6.66 -15.65 -5.55
N THR A 125 7.51 -16.14 -4.64
CA THR A 125 8.49 -15.31 -3.93
C THR A 125 9.71 -15.00 -4.79
N HIS A 126 9.98 -15.84 -5.78
CA HIS A 126 11.10 -15.71 -6.69
C HIS A 126 10.60 -15.49 -8.11
N TYR A 127 10.88 -14.33 -8.65
CA TYR A 127 10.55 -14.00 -10.03
C TYR A 127 11.66 -13.14 -10.66
N THR A 128 11.75 -13.22 -11.98
CA THR A 128 12.50 -12.25 -12.78
C THR A 128 11.53 -11.22 -13.34
N SER A 129 12.00 -10.01 -13.55
CA SER A 129 11.17 -8.94 -14.13
C SER A 129 11.88 -8.28 -15.29
N SER A 130 11.12 -7.88 -16.30
CA SER A 130 11.61 -7.10 -17.44
C SER A 130 10.64 -5.98 -17.77
N VAL A 131 11.15 -4.77 -17.97
CA VAL A 131 10.36 -3.62 -18.38
C VAL A 131 10.13 -3.70 -19.89
N THR A 132 8.85 -3.73 -20.30
CA THR A 132 8.45 -3.78 -21.71
C THR A 132 7.98 -2.43 -22.24
N ALA A 133 7.58 -1.52 -21.35
CA ALA A 133 7.26 -0.14 -21.69
C ALA A 133 7.63 0.81 -20.54
N TRP A 134 8.14 1.98 -20.90
CA TRP A 134 8.46 3.06 -19.95
C TRP A 134 8.21 4.41 -20.62
N LYS A 135 7.48 5.28 -19.93
CA LYS A 135 7.21 6.65 -20.39
C LYS A 135 7.10 7.61 -19.24
N VAL A 136 7.74 8.75 -19.35
CA VAL A 136 7.62 9.88 -18.44
C VAL A 136 6.90 11.01 -19.15
N GLU A 137 5.86 11.54 -18.54
CA GLU A 137 5.10 12.70 -19.01
C GLU A 137 5.14 13.75 -17.92
N LYS A 138 5.42 14.98 -18.26
CA LYS A 138 5.47 16.10 -17.30
C LYS A 138 4.72 17.31 -17.79
N THR A 139 4.08 17.99 -16.85
CA THR A 139 3.51 19.32 -16.97
C THR A 139 4.03 20.17 -15.82
N PRO A 140 3.82 21.49 -15.79
CA PRO A 140 4.23 22.31 -14.64
C PRO A 140 3.64 21.87 -13.29
N THR A 141 2.50 21.20 -13.29
CA THR A 141 1.76 20.84 -12.07
C THR A 141 1.65 19.35 -11.80
N ASN A 142 2.11 18.51 -12.75
CA ASN A 142 1.96 17.06 -12.61
C ASN A 142 3.04 16.31 -13.38
N ALA A 143 3.53 15.22 -12.81
CA ALA A 143 4.37 14.23 -13.48
C ALA A 143 3.71 12.88 -13.45
N VAL A 144 3.75 12.17 -14.58
CA VAL A 144 3.18 10.81 -14.71
C VAL A 144 4.22 9.88 -15.27
N ILE A 145 4.47 8.78 -14.58
CA ILE A 145 5.27 7.67 -15.08
C ILE A 145 4.32 6.52 -15.41
N ARG A 146 4.41 6.03 -16.64
CA ARG A 146 3.72 4.81 -17.10
C ARG A 146 4.75 3.75 -17.38
N THR A 147 4.57 2.58 -16.83
CA THR A 147 5.47 1.46 -17.07
C THR A 147 4.68 0.16 -17.15
N THR A 148 5.16 -0.74 -17.99
CA THR A 148 4.66 -2.10 -18.08
C THR A 148 5.83 -3.03 -17.78
N VAL A 149 5.61 -3.96 -16.86
CA VAL A 149 6.63 -4.88 -16.37
C VAL A 149 6.09 -6.30 -16.50
N ASP A 150 6.83 -7.14 -17.18
CA ASP A 150 6.56 -8.57 -17.25
C ASP A 150 7.32 -9.27 -16.13
N TYR A 151 6.59 -10.06 -15.37
CA TYR A 151 7.10 -10.89 -14.29
C TYR A 151 7.03 -12.35 -14.71
N ARG A 152 8.14 -13.06 -14.52
CA ARG A 152 8.23 -14.49 -14.81
C ARG A 152 8.70 -15.24 -13.58
N VAL A 153 7.91 -16.18 -13.14
CA VAL A 153 8.22 -17.08 -12.03
C VAL A 153 8.91 -18.34 -12.57
N ASP A 154 8.34 -18.94 -13.63
CA ASP A 154 8.88 -20.08 -14.36
C ASP A 154 8.46 -20.01 -15.85
N GLN A 155 8.55 -21.13 -16.57
CA GLN A 155 8.22 -21.17 -18.01
C GLN A 155 6.72 -20.94 -18.28
N GLU A 156 5.84 -21.39 -17.38
CA GLU A 156 4.38 -21.35 -17.54
C GLU A 156 3.75 -20.18 -16.77
N ASN A 157 4.33 -19.84 -15.62
CA ASN A 157 3.76 -18.87 -14.69
C ASN A 157 4.37 -17.49 -14.92
N ARG A 158 3.59 -16.62 -15.54
CA ARG A 158 3.94 -15.23 -15.86
C ARG A 158 2.73 -14.34 -15.66
N PHE A 159 2.99 -13.08 -15.36
CA PHE A 159 1.98 -12.03 -15.31
C PHE A 159 2.60 -10.69 -15.70
N THR A 160 1.78 -9.82 -16.23
CA THR A 160 2.19 -8.48 -16.62
C THR A 160 1.53 -7.48 -15.70
N VAL A 161 2.28 -6.49 -15.23
CA VAL A 161 1.71 -5.38 -14.45
C VAL A 161 1.96 -4.08 -15.17
N THR A 162 0.89 -3.35 -15.40
CA THR A 162 0.97 -1.97 -15.90
C THR A 162 0.77 -1.03 -14.71
N TYR A 163 1.72 -0.14 -14.50
CA TYR A 163 1.66 0.89 -13.46
C TYR A 163 1.48 2.27 -14.08
N ARG A 164 0.75 3.11 -13.36
CA ARG A 164 0.69 4.55 -13.57
C ARG A 164 0.93 5.23 -12.25
N TYR A 165 2.08 5.87 -12.13
CA TYR A 165 2.42 6.73 -11.00
C TYR A 165 2.10 8.18 -11.39
N SER A 166 1.36 8.91 -10.56
CA SER A 166 1.01 10.31 -10.80
C SER A 166 1.35 11.14 -9.58
N ILE A 167 2.21 12.15 -9.76
CA ILE A 167 2.68 13.02 -8.69
C ILE A 167 2.24 14.45 -9.03
N GLY A 168 1.50 15.07 -8.10
CA GLY A 168 1.08 16.46 -8.22
C GLY A 168 2.02 17.43 -7.50
N VAL A 169 1.85 18.75 -7.74
CA VAL A 169 2.56 19.82 -7.02
C VAL A 169 2.29 19.81 -5.51
N ASP A 170 1.28 19.08 -5.05
CA ASP A 170 1.00 18.84 -3.65
C ASP A 170 1.86 17.70 -3.05
N GLY A 171 2.77 17.12 -3.84
CA GLY A 171 3.62 16.03 -3.43
C GLY A 171 2.91 14.68 -3.22
N ARG A 172 1.63 14.57 -3.56
CA ARG A 172 0.89 13.30 -3.45
C ARG A 172 1.26 12.38 -4.59
N LEU A 173 1.58 11.13 -4.24
CA LEU A 173 1.75 10.03 -5.18
C LEU A 173 0.47 9.21 -5.24
N ASN A 174 -0.12 9.14 -6.44
CA ASN A 174 -1.20 8.20 -6.74
C ASN A 174 -0.61 7.05 -7.57
N VAL A 175 -0.86 5.82 -7.13
CA VAL A 175 -0.42 4.61 -7.81
C VAL A 175 -1.63 3.83 -8.30
N TYR A 176 -1.72 3.68 -9.61
CA TYR A 176 -2.69 2.80 -10.25
C TYR A 176 -1.95 1.63 -10.87
N TYR A 177 -2.47 0.43 -10.71
CA TYR A 177 -1.90 -0.75 -11.34
C TYR A 177 -2.97 -1.68 -11.85
N GLN A 178 -2.63 -2.42 -12.89
CA GLN A 178 -3.44 -3.47 -13.47
C GLN A 178 -2.58 -4.71 -13.66
N ILE A 179 -3.04 -5.85 -13.17
CA ILE A 179 -2.38 -7.13 -13.34
C ILE A 179 -3.13 -7.91 -14.42
N LEU A 180 -2.37 -8.39 -15.42
CA LEU A 180 -2.85 -9.25 -16.50
C LEU A 180 -2.14 -10.61 -16.38
N THR A 181 -2.91 -11.68 -16.37
CA THR A 181 -2.46 -13.07 -16.27
C THR A 181 -2.70 -13.81 -17.57
#